data_597dc6ad60d949f68108d6524487b538
#
_entry.id   597dc6ad60d949f68108d6524487b538
#
_cell.length_a   1.000
_cell.length_b   1.000
_cell.length_c   1.000
_cell.angle_alpha   90.00
_cell.angle_beta   90.00
_cell.angle_gamma   90.00
#
_symmetry.space_group_name_H-M   'P 1'
#
loop_
_entity.id
_entity.type
_entity.pdbx_description
1 polymer ?
#
loop_
_entity_poly.entity_id
_entity_poly.type
_entity_poly.pdbx_seq_one_letter_code
_entity_poly.pdbx_strand_id
1 'polypeptide(L)'
;MTSTRGLWDLPQPVIDLAQRANGWVAERSVEARSLWAKSGDGVNFLTLPEHLRDSACAASLVFHVWLSDSIKGGLAGNLGLSVKELEKLVLWLSASHDLGKGVRKFQCQIELREDVRHLVSRVRDAGLSLDQGVDELNVDKLPHSVASGGIIRDWLEETRGF
;
A
#
# COMPACT_ATOMS: atom_id res chain seq x y z
N MET A 1 26.12 -18.62 -24.80
CA MET A 1 24.77 -18.32 -25.30
C MET A 1 24.03 -17.56 -24.21
N THR A 2 24.05 -16.22 -24.26
CA THR A 2 23.30 -15.35 -23.34
C THR A 2 21.88 -15.28 -23.87
N SER A 3 20.96 -16.02 -23.21
CA SER A 3 19.52 -15.87 -23.43
C SER A 3 19.14 -14.43 -23.12
N THR A 4 18.77 -13.66 -24.15
CA THR A 4 18.06 -12.39 -23.99
C THR A 4 16.68 -12.75 -23.43
N ARG A 5 16.55 -12.78 -22.08
CA ARG A 5 15.23 -12.75 -21.46
C ARG A 5 14.56 -11.47 -21.95
N GLY A 6 13.47 -11.62 -22.68
CA GLY A 6 12.67 -10.50 -23.11
C GLY A 6 12.19 -9.71 -21.89
N LEU A 7 12.01 -8.39 -22.04
CA LEU A 7 11.53 -7.47 -20.98
C LEU A 7 10.18 -7.92 -20.36
N TRP A 8 9.56 -8.96 -20.90
CA TRP A 8 8.20 -9.44 -20.61
C TRP A 8 8.14 -10.82 -19.96
N ASP A 9 9.29 -11.50 -19.73
CA ASP A 9 9.31 -12.79 -19.03
C ASP A 9 9.36 -12.58 -17.52
N LEU A 10 8.23 -12.13 -16.97
CA LEU A 10 8.08 -12.02 -15.51
C LEU A 10 8.05 -13.41 -14.88
N PRO A 11 8.70 -13.60 -13.71
CA PRO A 11 8.60 -14.83 -12.95
C PRO A 11 7.16 -15.17 -12.61
N GLN A 12 6.78 -16.45 -12.69
CA GLN A 12 5.42 -16.90 -12.41
C GLN A 12 4.88 -16.41 -11.05
N PRO A 13 5.65 -16.41 -9.93
CA PRO A 13 5.16 -15.88 -8.66
C PRO A 13 4.72 -14.41 -8.71
N VAL A 14 5.38 -13.59 -9.54
CA VAL A 14 5.00 -12.17 -9.73
C VAL A 14 3.68 -12.06 -10.48
N ILE A 15 3.50 -12.86 -11.53
CA ILE A 15 2.25 -12.93 -12.30
C ILE A 15 1.09 -13.37 -11.42
N ASP A 16 1.28 -14.47 -10.67
CA ASP A 16 0.27 -15.02 -9.77
C ASP A 16 -0.12 -14.03 -8.68
N LEU A 17 0.85 -13.29 -8.12
CA LEU A 17 0.59 -12.25 -7.15
C LEU A 17 -0.25 -11.14 -7.77
N ALA A 18 0.13 -10.64 -8.94
CA ALA A 18 -0.58 -9.55 -9.60
C ALA A 18 -2.04 -9.91 -9.90
N GLN A 19 -2.30 -11.14 -10.36
CA GLN A 19 -3.66 -11.62 -10.61
C GLN A 19 -4.51 -11.67 -9.33
N ARG A 20 -3.98 -12.27 -8.26
CA ARG A 20 -4.68 -12.32 -6.96
C ARG A 20 -4.91 -10.93 -6.37
N ALA A 21 -3.92 -10.06 -6.48
CA ALA A 21 -3.98 -8.72 -5.92
C ALA A 21 -4.96 -7.81 -6.67
N ASN A 22 -5.19 -8.04 -7.97
CA ASN A 22 -6.26 -7.37 -8.73
C ASN A 22 -7.65 -7.78 -8.22
N GLY A 23 -7.87 -9.07 -7.98
CA GLY A 23 -9.11 -9.57 -7.35
C GLY A 23 -9.32 -8.93 -5.96
N TRP A 24 -8.26 -8.90 -5.16
CA TRP A 24 -8.31 -8.27 -3.83
C TRP A 24 -8.75 -6.80 -3.89
N VAL A 25 -8.25 -6.00 -4.83
CA VAL A 25 -8.69 -4.59 -5.00
C VAL A 25 -10.16 -4.50 -5.37
N ALA A 26 -10.62 -5.35 -6.29
CA ALA A 26 -12.01 -5.37 -6.75
C ALA A 26 -13.00 -5.73 -5.63
N GLU A 27 -12.61 -6.58 -4.70
CA GLU A 27 -13.41 -7.04 -3.56
C GLU A 27 -13.47 -6.03 -2.40
N ARG A 28 -12.69 -4.95 -2.43
CA ARG A 28 -12.74 -3.93 -1.36
C ARG A 28 -14.06 -3.19 -1.38
N SER A 29 -14.51 -2.78 -0.20
CA SER A 29 -15.72 -1.98 -0.05
C SER A 29 -15.65 -0.66 -0.85
N VAL A 30 -16.78 -0.04 -1.08
CA VAL A 30 -16.86 1.25 -1.80
C VAL A 30 -16.05 2.31 -1.08
N GLU A 31 -16.13 2.33 0.26
CA GLU A 31 -15.39 3.25 1.12
C GLU A 31 -13.88 3.07 0.94
N ALA A 32 -13.39 1.83 1.02
CA ALA A 32 -11.95 1.55 0.86
C ALA A 32 -11.45 1.95 -0.53
N ARG A 33 -12.24 1.69 -1.59
CA ARG A 33 -11.90 2.07 -2.97
C ARG A 33 -12.06 3.57 -3.25
N SER A 34 -12.75 4.31 -2.38
CA SER A 34 -12.85 5.76 -2.51
C SER A 34 -11.59 6.49 -2.01
N LEU A 35 -10.84 5.89 -1.07
CA LEU A 35 -9.63 6.49 -0.54
C LEU A 35 -8.58 6.68 -1.65
N TRP A 36 -8.02 7.88 -1.72
CA TRP A 36 -6.94 8.18 -2.67
C TRP A 36 -5.56 8.06 -2.00
N ALA A 37 -4.54 7.69 -2.76
CA ALA A 37 -3.15 7.58 -2.31
C ALA A 37 -2.20 8.51 -3.07
N LYS A 38 -2.48 8.73 -4.35
CA LYS A 38 -1.77 9.69 -5.20
C LYS A 38 -2.80 10.47 -6.00
N SER A 39 -2.77 11.80 -5.89
CA SER A 39 -3.74 12.66 -6.57
C SER A 39 -3.43 12.85 -8.07
N GLY A 40 -2.20 12.68 -8.47
CA GLY A 40 -1.80 12.89 -9.85
C GLY A 40 -2.19 14.27 -10.37
N ASP A 41 -2.78 14.30 -11.55
CA ASP A 41 -3.40 15.46 -12.19
C ASP A 41 -4.92 15.56 -11.91
N GLY A 42 -5.44 14.75 -11.01
CA GLY A 42 -6.86 14.64 -10.68
C GLY A 42 -7.65 13.69 -11.58
N VAL A 43 -7.23 13.49 -12.81
CA VAL A 43 -7.82 12.52 -13.75
C VAL A 43 -7.14 11.16 -13.60
N ASN A 44 -5.81 11.18 -13.60
CA ASN A 44 -4.96 10.02 -13.43
C ASN A 44 -4.51 9.95 -11.95
N PHE A 45 -5.40 9.53 -11.08
CA PHE A 45 -5.12 9.33 -9.65
C PHE A 45 -5.02 7.83 -9.33
N LEU A 46 -4.46 7.52 -8.16
CA LEU A 46 -4.34 6.15 -7.67
C LEU A 46 -5.09 6.02 -6.35
N THR A 47 -5.98 5.04 -6.26
CA THR A 47 -6.66 4.72 -5.00
C THR A 47 -5.70 4.07 -4.02
N LEU A 48 -6.02 4.12 -2.73
CA LEU A 48 -5.19 3.50 -1.71
C LEU A 48 -5.04 1.98 -1.90
N PRO A 49 -6.12 1.19 -2.14
CA PRO A 49 -5.97 -0.24 -2.41
C PRO A 49 -5.09 -0.54 -3.63
N GLU A 50 -5.20 0.23 -4.71
CA GLU A 50 -4.34 0.07 -5.89
C GLU A 50 -2.88 0.37 -5.57
N HIS A 51 -2.62 1.44 -4.82
CA HIS A 51 -1.27 1.81 -4.42
C HIS A 51 -0.60 0.72 -3.55
N LEU A 52 -1.34 0.15 -2.59
CA LEU A 52 -0.85 -0.94 -1.75
C LEU A 52 -0.57 -2.21 -2.58
N ARG A 53 -1.46 -2.55 -3.52
CA ARG A 53 -1.27 -3.62 -4.50
C ARG A 53 -0.01 -3.41 -5.31
N ASP A 54 0.17 -2.23 -5.89
CA ASP A 54 1.31 -1.93 -6.75
C ASP A 54 2.63 -2.01 -5.97
N SER A 55 2.62 -1.58 -4.73
CA SER A 55 3.79 -1.68 -3.83
C SER A 55 4.16 -3.14 -3.54
N ALA A 56 3.17 -4.01 -3.30
CA ALA A 56 3.41 -5.43 -3.11
C ALA A 56 3.93 -6.10 -4.39
N CYS A 57 3.36 -5.77 -5.55
CA CYS A 57 3.79 -6.31 -6.83
C CYS A 57 5.22 -5.86 -7.18
N ALA A 58 5.56 -4.60 -6.93
CA ALA A 58 6.92 -4.08 -7.11
C ALA A 58 7.92 -4.80 -6.18
N ALA A 59 7.56 -5.00 -4.92
CA ALA A 59 8.39 -5.74 -3.96
C ALA A 59 8.60 -7.20 -4.38
N SER A 60 7.58 -7.87 -4.90
CA SER A 60 7.68 -9.21 -5.46
C SER A 60 8.65 -9.25 -6.64
N LEU A 61 8.55 -8.29 -7.55
CA LEU A 61 9.44 -8.20 -8.69
C LEU A 61 10.89 -8.01 -8.24
N VAL A 62 11.15 -7.11 -7.31
CA VAL A 62 12.49 -6.91 -6.73
C VAL A 62 12.99 -8.18 -6.07
N PHE A 63 12.16 -8.84 -5.26
CA PHE A 63 12.52 -10.07 -4.56
C PHE A 63 12.91 -11.20 -5.52
N HIS A 64 12.16 -11.41 -6.59
CA HIS A 64 12.37 -12.54 -7.50
C HIS A 64 13.40 -12.27 -8.60
N VAL A 65 13.58 -11.01 -9.02
CA VAL A 65 14.42 -10.66 -10.18
C VAL A 65 15.74 -10.04 -9.78
N TRP A 66 15.76 -9.19 -8.74
CA TRP A 66 16.92 -8.39 -8.41
C TRP A 66 17.71 -8.90 -7.21
N LEU A 67 17.05 -9.47 -6.21
CA LEU A 67 17.75 -10.01 -5.05
C LEU A 67 18.38 -11.37 -5.38
N SER A 68 19.69 -11.49 -5.14
CA SER A 68 20.38 -12.79 -5.27
C SER A 68 19.97 -13.75 -4.15
N ASP A 69 20.10 -15.05 -4.41
CA ASP A 69 19.78 -16.08 -3.42
C ASP A 69 20.67 -15.97 -2.16
N SER A 70 21.90 -15.49 -2.31
CA SER A 70 22.79 -15.21 -1.18
C SER A 70 22.25 -14.11 -0.27
N ILE A 71 21.72 -13.01 -0.86
CA ILE A 71 21.10 -11.91 -0.08
C ILE A 71 19.83 -12.41 0.61
N LYS A 72 18.96 -13.12 -0.11
CA LYS A 72 17.73 -13.70 0.46
C LYS A 72 18.04 -14.65 1.62
N GLY A 73 19.00 -15.56 1.41
CA GLY A 73 19.43 -16.51 2.45
C GLY A 73 20.04 -15.85 3.68
N GLY A 74 20.88 -14.82 3.46
CA GLY A 74 21.48 -14.05 4.56
C GLY A 74 20.44 -13.30 5.38
N LEU A 75 19.50 -12.60 4.72
CA LEU A 75 18.41 -11.90 5.40
C LEU A 75 17.49 -12.87 6.18
N ALA A 76 17.10 -13.96 5.54
CA ALA A 76 16.27 -14.99 6.18
C ALA A 76 16.96 -15.58 7.40
N GLY A 77 18.23 -15.94 7.28
CA GLY A 77 19.02 -16.48 8.39
C GLY A 77 19.16 -15.52 9.58
N ASN A 78 19.40 -14.22 9.31
CA ASN A 78 19.48 -13.20 10.36
C ASN A 78 18.15 -13.00 11.11
N LEU A 79 17.02 -13.27 10.46
CA LEU A 79 15.68 -13.15 11.04
C LEU A 79 15.16 -14.47 11.61
N GLY A 80 15.90 -15.58 11.46
CA GLY A 80 15.42 -16.90 11.85
C GLY A 80 14.25 -17.41 10.99
N LEU A 81 14.15 -16.94 9.74
CA LEU A 81 13.06 -17.26 8.82
C LEU A 81 13.56 -18.15 7.68
N SER A 82 12.67 -18.91 7.07
CA SER A 82 12.90 -19.45 5.73
C SER A 82 12.81 -18.35 4.66
N VAL A 83 13.41 -18.55 3.49
CA VAL A 83 13.30 -17.59 2.37
C VAL A 83 11.85 -17.34 1.97
N LYS A 84 10.98 -18.36 2.08
CA LYS A 84 9.54 -18.23 1.79
C LYS A 84 8.81 -17.36 2.82
N GLU A 85 9.21 -17.43 4.08
CA GLU A 85 8.66 -16.56 5.15
C GLU A 85 9.18 -15.14 5.00
N LEU A 86 10.45 -14.98 4.65
CA LEU A 86 11.02 -13.67 4.32
C LEU A 86 10.26 -13.00 3.16
N GLU A 87 9.97 -13.75 2.09
CA GLU A 87 9.15 -13.24 0.98
C GLU A 87 7.80 -12.71 1.47
N LYS A 88 7.07 -13.51 2.25
CA LYS A 88 5.77 -13.10 2.81
C LYS A 88 5.89 -11.84 3.65
N LEU A 89 6.92 -11.74 4.48
CA LEU A 89 7.18 -10.57 5.32
C LEU A 89 7.45 -9.33 4.46
N VAL A 90 8.30 -9.44 3.44
CA VAL A 90 8.61 -8.33 2.52
C VAL A 90 7.36 -7.86 1.79
N LEU A 91 6.56 -8.77 1.26
CA LEU A 91 5.31 -8.44 0.58
C LEU A 91 4.31 -7.77 1.53
N TRP A 92 4.16 -8.30 2.75
CA TRP A 92 3.26 -7.74 3.75
C TRP A 92 3.67 -6.33 4.17
N LEU A 93 4.96 -6.11 4.47
CA LEU A 93 5.49 -4.78 4.81
C LEU A 93 5.28 -3.78 3.67
N SER A 94 5.54 -4.21 2.43
CA SER A 94 5.35 -3.37 1.25
C SER A 94 3.88 -3.08 0.96
N ALA A 95 2.97 -4.02 1.21
CA ALA A 95 1.53 -3.83 1.07
C ALA A 95 0.94 -2.92 2.16
N SER A 96 1.58 -2.82 3.31
CA SER A 96 1.02 -2.10 4.47
C SER A 96 1.71 -0.75 4.77
N HIS A 97 2.82 -0.44 4.11
CA HIS A 97 3.66 0.72 4.43
C HIS A 97 2.92 2.07 4.42
N ASP A 98 1.91 2.21 3.58
CA ASP A 98 1.15 3.44 3.34
C ASP A 98 -0.32 3.36 3.79
N LEU A 99 -0.69 2.40 4.66
CA LEU A 99 -2.04 2.32 5.24
C LEU A 99 -2.46 3.61 5.92
N GLY A 100 -1.51 4.34 6.50
CA GLY A 100 -1.74 5.65 7.11
C GLY A 100 -2.23 6.72 6.15
N LYS A 101 -2.18 6.52 4.84
CA LYS A 101 -2.86 7.38 3.87
C LYS A 101 -4.39 7.28 3.96
N GLY A 102 -4.92 6.21 4.54
CA GLY A 102 -6.35 6.06 4.81
C GLY A 102 -6.86 6.97 5.92
N VAL A 103 -5.99 7.57 6.74
CA VAL A 103 -6.45 8.46 7.81
C VAL A 103 -7.05 9.75 7.24
N ARG A 104 -8.06 10.25 7.93
CA ARG A 104 -8.81 11.45 7.56
C ARG A 104 -7.91 12.65 7.22
N LYS A 105 -6.90 12.93 8.04
CA LYS A 105 -5.96 14.03 7.82
C LYS A 105 -5.28 13.96 6.46
N PHE A 106 -4.86 12.77 6.03
CA PHE A 106 -4.29 12.59 4.71
C PHE A 106 -5.34 12.80 3.61
N GLN A 107 -6.54 12.26 3.79
CA GLN A 107 -7.61 12.34 2.79
C GLN A 107 -8.10 13.79 2.58
N CYS A 108 -8.04 14.66 3.59
CA CYS A 108 -8.45 16.06 3.49
C CYS A 108 -7.35 17.01 2.99
N GLN A 109 -6.08 16.62 2.97
CA GLN A 109 -4.95 17.54 2.75
C GLN A 109 -4.96 18.25 1.38
N ILE A 110 -5.73 17.75 0.43
CA ILE A 110 -5.86 18.32 -0.93
C ILE A 110 -7.17 19.09 -1.12
N GLU A 111 -7.98 19.27 -0.08
CA GLU A 111 -9.32 19.87 -0.18
C GLU A 111 -9.30 21.29 -0.75
N LEU A 112 -8.27 22.07 -0.45
CA LEU A 112 -8.09 23.44 -0.93
C LEU A 112 -7.52 23.52 -2.37
N ARG A 113 -7.16 22.40 -2.96
CA ARG A 113 -6.65 22.34 -4.33
C ARG A 113 -7.80 22.11 -5.32
N GLU A 114 -8.14 23.09 -6.12
CA GLU A 114 -9.27 23.03 -7.07
C GLU A 114 -9.16 21.87 -8.07
N ASP A 115 -7.95 21.59 -8.53
CA ASP A 115 -7.65 20.58 -9.54
C ASP A 115 -7.95 19.13 -9.05
N VAL A 116 -7.87 18.88 -7.75
CA VAL A 116 -7.97 17.51 -7.16
C VAL A 116 -8.98 17.39 -6.01
N ARG A 117 -9.66 18.49 -5.59
CA ARG A 117 -10.63 18.45 -4.46
C ARG A 117 -11.77 17.45 -4.65
N HIS A 118 -12.10 17.10 -5.90
CA HIS A 118 -13.14 16.11 -6.20
C HIS A 118 -12.80 14.72 -5.64
N LEU A 119 -11.50 14.41 -5.41
CA LEU A 119 -11.09 13.18 -4.75
C LEU A 119 -11.53 13.14 -3.29
N VAL A 120 -11.55 14.31 -2.61
CA VAL A 120 -12.08 14.44 -1.24
C VAL A 120 -13.60 14.26 -1.24
N SER A 121 -14.30 14.87 -2.19
CA SER A 121 -15.75 14.69 -2.37
C SER A 121 -16.11 13.22 -2.59
N ARG A 122 -15.35 12.52 -3.43
CA ARG A 122 -15.51 11.07 -3.67
C ARG A 122 -15.45 10.25 -2.39
N VAL A 123 -14.58 10.60 -1.44
CA VAL A 123 -14.45 9.90 -0.15
C VAL A 123 -15.70 10.16 0.72
N ARG A 124 -16.22 11.40 0.74
CA ARG A 124 -17.45 11.77 1.44
C ARG A 124 -18.67 11.06 0.84
N ASP A 125 -18.78 11.04 -0.48
CA ASP A 125 -19.88 10.40 -1.22
C ASP A 125 -19.93 8.89 -0.97
N ALA A 126 -18.80 8.27 -0.66
CA ALA A 126 -18.70 6.88 -0.24
C ALA A 126 -19.12 6.64 1.22
N GLY A 127 -19.52 7.69 1.97
CA GLY A 127 -20.01 7.58 3.34
C GLY A 127 -18.95 7.73 4.43
N LEU A 128 -17.69 8.06 4.08
CA LEU A 128 -16.65 8.30 5.06
C LEU A 128 -16.74 9.77 5.55
N SER A 129 -16.97 9.94 6.87
CA SER A 129 -17.02 11.28 7.46
C SER A 129 -15.64 11.92 7.48
N LEU A 130 -15.52 13.06 6.81
CA LEU A 130 -14.35 13.92 6.80
C LEU A 130 -14.61 15.27 7.49
N ASP A 131 -15.78 15.42 8.15
CA ASP A 131 -16.41 16.71 8.48
C ASP A 131 -15.98 17.39 9.80
N GLN A 132 -15.02 16.82 10.54
CA GLN A 132 -14.47 17.60 11.66
C GLN A 132 -13.29 18.41 11.12
N GLY A 133 -13.44 19.73 11.23
CA GLY A 133 -12.67 20.73 10.52
C GLY A 133 -11.17 20.51 10.51
N VAL A 134 -10.57 20.95 9.42
CA VAL A 134 -9.10 21.04 9.25
C VAL A 134 -8.48 21.88 10.39
N ASP A 135 -9.25 22.79 11.00
CA ASP A 135 -8.82 23.70 12.06
C ASP A 135 -8.66 23.03 13.45
N GLU A 136 -9.38 21.95 13.73
CA GLU A 136 -9.23 21.22 15.00
C GLU A 136 -8.05 20.21 14.99
N LEU A 137 -7.56 19.88 13.82
CA LEU A 137 -6.39 19.02 13.64
C LEU A 137 -5.07 19.81 13.60
N ASN A 138 -4.93 20.81 14.48
CA ASN A 138 -3.64 21.47 14.74
C ASN A 138 -2.62 20.52 15.40
N VAL A 139 -2.76 19.22 15.10
CA VAL A 139 -1.76 18.22 15.39
C VAL A 139 -0.71 18.32 14.29
N ASP A 140 0.51 18.66 14.66
CA ASP A 140 1.68 18.62 13.80
C ASP A 140 1.59 17.48 12.78
N LYS A 141 2.04 17.75 11.55
CA LYS A 141 1.94 16.83 10.40
C LYS A 141 2.36 15.43 10.81
N LEU A 142 1.41 14.60 11.26
CA LEU A 142 1.69 13.19 11.50
C LEU A 142 2.02 12.55 10.15
N PRO A 143 3.26 12.13 9.92
CA PRO A 143 3.60 11.48 8.67
C PRO A 143 2.73 10.23 8.49
N HIS A 144 2.22 9.99 7.29
CA HIS A 144 1.40 8.81 7.02
C HIS A 144 2.12 7.49 7.35
N SER A 145 3.45 7.47 7.28
CA SER A 145 4.27 6.32 7.71
C SER A 145 4.14 6.02 9.21
N VAL A 146 4.06 7.05 10.05
CA VAL A 146 3.83 6.88 11.50
C VAL A 146 2.40 6.40 11.75
N ALA A 147 1.42 6.98 11.03
CA ALA A 147 0.03 6.52 11.09
C ALA A 147 -0.11 5.05 10.64
N SER A 148 0.63 4.61 9.60
CA SER A 148 0.67 3.20 9.19
C SER A 148 1.16 2.30 10.32
N GLY A 149 2.22 2.69 11.01
CA GLY A 149 2.75 1.94 12.16
C GLY A 149 1.72 1.80 13.29
N GLY A 150 0.98 2.89 13.60
CA GLY A 150 -0.11 2.87 14.58
C GLY A 150 -1.22 1.91 14.17
N ILE A 151 -1.72 2.00 12.94
CA ILE A 151 -2.78 1.13 12.42
C ILE A 151 -2.35 -0.34 12.47
N ILE A 152 -1.12 -0.66 12.07
CA ILE A 152 -0.60 -2.03 12.09
C ILE A 152 -0.49 -2.54 13.53
N ARG A 153 0.01 -1.73 14.46
CA ARG A 153 0.10 -2.09 15.87
C ARG A 153 -1.28 -2.38 16.45
N ASP A 154 -2.22 -1.47 16.29
CA ASP A 154 -3.58 -1.60 16.84
C ASP A 154 -4.28 -2.86 16.25
N TRP A 155 -4.12 -3.11 14.95
CA TRP A 155 -4.62 -4.32 14.31
C TRP A 155 -3.98 -5.61 14.87
N LEU A 156 -2.67 -5.61 15.13
CA LEU A 156 -1.98 -6.76 15.73
C LEU A 156 -2.46 -7.01 17.17
N GLU A 157 -2.62 -5.95 17.96
CA GLU A 157 -3.12 -6.04 19.34
C GLU A 157 -4.54 -6.60 19.37
N GLU A 158 -5.45 -6.09 18.52
CA GLU A 158 -6.84 -6.54 18.47
C GLU A 158 -7.00 -7.98 17.95
N THR A 159 -6.21 -8.37 16.93
CA THR A 159 -6.38 -9.68 16.27
C THR A 159 -5.54 -10.80 16.87
N ARG A 160 -4.44 -10.49 17.52
CA ARG A 160 -3.47 -11.45 18.02
C ARG A 160 -3.31 -11.45 19.54
N GLY A 161 -3.86 -10.45 20.25
CA GLY A 161 -3.75 -10.34 21.71
C GLY A 161 -2.32 -10.13 22.22
N PHE A 162 -1.49 -9.43 21.42
CA PHE A 162 -0.14 -9.03 21.84
C PHE A 162 -0.20 -7.82 22.75
#